data_307b4a1ad6569f6011f1b057d87b2815
#
_entry.id   307b4a1ad6569f6011f1b057d87b2815
#
_cell.length_a   1.000
_cell.length_b   1.000
_cell.length_c   1.000
_cell.angle_alpha   90.00
_cell.angle_beta   90.00
_cell.angle_gamma   90.00
#
_symmetry.space_group_name_H-M   'P 1'
#
loop_
_entity.id
_entity.type
_entity.pdbx_description
1 polymer ?
#
loop_
_entity_poly.entity_id
_entity_poly.type
_entity_poly.pdbx_seq_one_letter_code
_entity_poly.pdbx_strand_id
1 'polypeptide(L)'
;MVKGIWVSTSHIPDLGVAAFVGDGEGLRELHIGSSVTSAVDLIGPENLDVADKVSETARVVSGYSVRDIIGAWRSGEDLSDLALRPIGTPFQQMVWSGLRTIPRGQTLSYQAFASTIGRPSAVRAVASACANNRLGLLIPCHRVVRSDGSLGGFRWGLERKRQLLAWERAS
;
A
#
# COMPACT_ATOMS: atom_id res chain seq x y z
N MET A 1 2.88 22.77 12.80
CA MET A 1 2.09 21.86 13.66
C MET A 1 1.64 20.69 12.81
N VAL A 2 2.10 19.49 13.08
CA VAL A 2 1.56 18.27 12.44
C VAL A 2 0.12 18.16 12.94
N LYS A 3 -0.87 18.38 12.05
CA LYS A 3 -2.27 18.19 12.37
C LYS A 3 -2.48 16.71 12.69
N GLY A 4 -3.17 16.43 13.80
CA GLY A 4 -3.31 15.16 14.49
C GLY A 4 -3.24 13.92 13.57
N ILE A 5 -2.23 13.10 13.82
CA ILE A 5 -2.12 11.78 13.19
C ILE A 5 -3.19 10.89 13.81
N TRP A 6 -3.85 10.11 12.98
CA TRP A 6 -4.85 9.14 13.42
C TRP A 6 -4.51 7.74 12.90
N VAL A 7 -4.92 6.75 13.65
CA VAL A 7 -4.85 5.33 13.27
C VAL A 7 -6.27 4.77 13.26
N SER A 8 -6.62 4.05 12.21
CA SER A 8 -7.89 3.33 12.09
C SER A 8 -7.66 1.93 11.59
N THR A 9 -8.47 0.96 12.05
CA THR A 9 -8.34 -0.43 11.66
C THR A 9 -9.60 -0.91 10.95
N SER A 10 -9.44 -1.88 10.05
CA SER A 10 -10.55 -2.56 9.37
C SER A 10 -10.17 -4.00 9.06
N HIS A 11 -11.13 -4.91 9.21
CA HIS A 11 -10.96 -6.31 8.81
C HIS A 11 -11.04 -6.43 7.29
N ILE A 12 -10.07 -7.15 6.72
CA ILE A 12 -10.08 -7.54 5.30
C ILE A 12 -10.24 -9.06 5.25
N PRO A 13 -11.39 -9.59 4.78
CA PRO A 13 -11.59 -11.02 4.66
C PRO A 13 -10.42 -11.69 3.95
N ASP A 14 -9.96 -12.82 4.47
CA ASP A 14 -8.86 -13.66 3.96
C ASP A 14 -7.44 -13.04 4.02
N LEU A 15 -7.30 -11.74 4.33
CA LEU A 15 -5.99 -11.08 4.50
C LEU A 15 -5.65 -10.75 5.96
N GLY A 16 -6.66 -10.56 6.80
CA GLY A 16 -6.48 -10.17 8.20
C GLY A 16 -6.98 -8.76 8.51
N VAL A 17 -6.26 -8.04 9.36
CA VAL A 17 -6.62 -6.68 9.78
C VAL A 17 -5.69 -5.66 9.14
N ALA A 18 -6.25 -4.65 8.50
CA ALA A 18 -5.53 -3.48 8.05
C ALA A 18 -5.52 -2.38 9.11
N ALA A 19 -4.35 -1.81 9.36
CA ALA A 19 -4.18 -0.57 10.11
C ALA A 19 -3.80 0.55 9.15
N PHE A 20 -4.58 1.61 9.12
CA PHE A 20 -4.39 2.80 8.31
C PHE A 20 -3.87 3.92 9.19
N VAL A 21 -2.89 4.63 8.69
CA VAL A 21 -2.35 5.85 9.31
C VAL A 21 -2.57 7.01 8.37
N GLY A 22 -3.12 8.08 8.87
CA GLY A 22 -3.35 9.28 8.09
C GLY A 22 -3.29 10.54 8.93
N ASP A 23 -3.42 11.67 8.27
CA ASP A 23 -3.55 12.99 8.85
C ASP A 23 -4.67 13.78 8.16
N GLY A 24 -4.80 15.08 8.42
CA GLY A 24 -5.81 15.92 7.79
C GLY A 24 -5.66 16.11 6.27
N GLU A 25 -4.58 15.58 5.67
CA GLU A 25 -4.25 15.78 4.26
C GLU A 25 -4.28 14.48 3.45
N GLY A 26 -4.25 13.29 4.10
CA GLY A 26 -4.34 12.02 3.39
C GLY A 26 -3.79 10.81 4.13
N LEU A 27 -3.77 9.67 3.44
CA LEU A 27 -3.21 8.42 3.94
C LEU A 27 -1.70 8.38 3.79
N ARG A 28 -1.01 8.01 4.86
CA ARG A 28 0.46 7.93 4.95
C ARG A 28 0.97 6.50 4.95
N GLU A 29 0.27 5.60 5.65
CA GLU A 29 0.67 4.21 5.80
C GLU A 29 -0.57 3.29 5.82
N LEU A 30 -0.35 2.05 5.40
CA LEU A 30 -1.27 0.93 5.52
C LEU A 30 -0.46 -0.32 5.85
N HIS A 31 -0.84 -1.00 6.91
CA HIS A 31 -0.21 -2.23 7.36
C HIS A 31 -1.24 -3.35 7.48
N ILE A 32 -0.84 -4.59 7.21
CA ILE A 32 -1.72 -5.75 7.35
C ILE A 32 -1.10 -6.74 8.32
N GLY A 33 -1.82 -7.01 9.41
CA GLY A 33 -1.50 -8.01 10.42
C GLY A 33 -2.55 -9.12 10.48
N SER A 34 -2.30 -10.15 11.29
CA SER A 34 -3.28 -11.19 11.58
C SER A 34 -4.32 -10.75 12.63
N SER A 35 -4.02 -9.71 13.39
CA SER A 35 -4.87 -9.10 14.40
C SER A 35 -4.69 -7.58 14.40
N VAL A 36 -5.53 -6.86 15.15
CA VAL A 36 -5.38 -5.41 15.37
C VAL A 36 -3.99 -5.11 15.94
N THR A 37 -3.58 -5.81 17.00
CA THR A 37 -2.28 -5.62 17.65
C THR A 37 -1.15 -5.81 16.64
N SER A 38 -1.14 -6.93 15.90
CA SER A 38 -0.06 -7.21 14.94
C SER A 38 -0.04 -6.26 13.74
N ALA A 39 -1.16 -5.65 13.38
CA ALA A 39 -1.21 -4.63 12.34
C ALA A 39 -0.70 -3.27 12.85
N VAL A 40 -1.04 -2.92 14.09
CA VAL A 40 -0.61 -1.67 14.75
C VAL A 40 0.88 -1.70 15.08
N ASP A 41 1.42 -2.84 15.52
CA ASP A 41 2.86 -3.02 15.81
C ASP A 41 3.77 -2.78 14.60
N LEU A 42 3.22 -2.83 13.39
CA LEU A 42 3.95 -2.51 12.15
C LEU A 42 4.06 -1.01 11.85
N ILE A 43 3.30 -0.19 12.59
CA ILE A 43 3.34 1.28 12.47
C ILE A 43 4.61 1.77 13.14
N GLY A 44 5.33 2.68 12.47
CA GLY A 44 6.53 3.28 13.07
C GLY A 44 6.21 4.08 14.33
N PRO A 45 7.12 4.10 15.33
CA PRO A 45 6.92 4.81 16.59
C PRO A 45 6.61 6.30 16.38
N GLU A 46 7.18 6.90 15.34
CA GLU A 46 6.94 8.30 14.96
C GLU A 46 5.47 8.62 14.65
N ASN A 47 4.66 7.60 14.36
CA ASN A 47 3.23 7.75 14.11
C ASN A 47 2.38 7.33 15.32
N LEU A 48 2.85 6.35 16.10
CA LEU A 48 2.13 5.89 17.31
C LEU A 48 2.21 6.92 18.45
N ASP A 49 3.36 7.56 18.64
CA ASP A 49 3.58 8.54 19.72
C ASP A 49 2.72 9.80 19.58
N VAL A 50 2.25 10.08 18.37
CA VAL A 50 1.43 11.28 18.07
C VAL A 50 0.01 10.93 17.64
N ALA A 51 -0.37 9.65 17.62
CA ALA A 51 -1.73 9.23 17.32
C ALA A 51 -2.65 9.46 18.53
N ASP A 52 -3.63 10.31 18.37
CA ASP A 52 -4.58 10.64 19.44
C ASP A 52 -5.40 9.42 19.90
N LYS A 53 -5.68 8.48 19.03
CA LYS A 53 -6.38 7.21 19.32
C LYS A 53 -6.29 6.22 18.15
N VAL A 54 -6.18 4.93 18.49
CA VAL A 54 -6.54 3.83 17.56
C VAL A 54 -8.07 3.71 17.59
N SER A 55 -8.73 3.88 16.47
CA SER A 55 -10.19 3.82 16.37
C SER A 55 -10.62 2.83 15.31
N GLU A 56 -11.59 1.96 15.63
CA GLU A 56 -12.29 1.18 14.63
C GLU A 56 -13.31 2.02 13.85
N THR A 57 -13.58 3.23 14.32
CA THR A 57 -14.55 4.13 13.70
C THR A 57 -13.92 4.95 12.60
N ALA A 58 -14.58 4.89 11.46
CA ALA A 58 -14.20 5.48 10.20
C ALA A 58 -13.70 6.93 10.28
N ARG A 59 -12.41 7.13 10.13
CA ARG A 59 -11.89 8.42 9.66
C ARG A 59 -12.10 8.48 8.15
N VAL A 60 -12.51 9.63 7.67
CA VAL A 60 -12.80 9.87 6.26
C VAL A 60 -11.60 10.57 5.62
N VAL A 61 -11.09 10.00 4.52
CA VAL A 61 -10.07 10.60 3.68
C VAL A 61 -10.66 10.73 2.29
N SER A 62 -10.66 11.92 1.73
CA SER A 62 -11.27 12.19 0.41
C SER A 62 -12.73 11.71 0.30
N GLY A 63 -13.49 11.75 1.38
CA GLY A 63 -14.87 11.25 1.41
C GLY A 63 -15.04 9.74 1.69
N TYR A 64 -13.97 8.97 1.73
CA TYR A 64 -14.01 7.54 1.99
C TYR A 64 -13.75 7.21 3.46
N SER A 65 -14.56 6.33 4.04
CA SER A 65 -14.20 5.63 5.27
C SER A 65 -13.13 4.56 4.97
N VAL A 66 -12.41 4.11 6.00
CA VAL A 66 -11.43 3.02 5.87
C VAL A 66 -12.08 1.74 5.32
N ARG A 67 -13.33 1.46 5.71
CA ARG A 67 -14.11 0.33 5.19
C ARG A 67 -14.43 0.50 3.70
N ASP A 68 -14.82 1.71 3.28
CA ASP A 68 -15.13 2.01 1.89
C ASP A 68 -13.90 1.87 1.00
N ILE A 69 -12.73 2.33 1.47
CA ILE A 69 -11.45 2.14 0.76
C ILE A 69 -11.17 0.66 0.50
N ILE A 70 -11.37 -0.21 1.50
CA ILE A 70 -11.18 -1.65 1.32
C ILE A 70 -12.23 -2.24 0.38
N GLY A 71 -13.49 -1.82 0.52
CA GLY A 71 -14.59 -2.25 -0.38
C GLY A 71 -14.30 -1.87 -1.82
N ALA A 72 -14.02 -0.61 -2.09
CA ALA A 72 -13.68 -0.08 -3.41
C ALA A 72 -12.45 -0.77 -4.01
N TRP A 73 -11.39 -0.97 -3.21
CA TRP A 73 -10.22 -1.71 -3.66
C TRP A 73 -10.57 -3.15 -4.07
N ARG A 74 -11.43 -3.84 -3.32
CA ARG A 74 -11.85 -5.22 -3.63
C ARG A 74 -12.72 -5.30 -4.88
N SER A 75 -13.66 -4.38 -5.05
CA SER A 75 -14.53 -4.32 -6.23
C SER A 75 -13.82 -3.80 -7.49
N GLY A 76 -12.59 -3.29 -7.34
CA GLY A 76 -11.83 -2.73 -8.46
C GLY A 76 -12.28 -1.33 -8.86
N GLU A 77 -13.00 -0.63 -7.97
CA GLU A 77 -13.38 0.77 -8.17
C GLU A 77 -12.15 1.68 -8.25
N ASP A 78 -12.31 2.78 -8.97
CA ASP A 78 -11.25 3.79 -9.09
C ASP A 78 -11.06 4.55 -7.77
N LEU A 79 -9.85 4.50 -7.25
CA LEU A 79 -9.41 5.22 -6.06
C LEU A 79 -8.35 6.29 -6.41
N SER A 80 -8.37 6.79 -7.64
CA SER A 80 -7.38 7.78 -8.12
C SER A 80 -7.46 9.10 -7.37
N ASP A 81 -8.63 9.49 -6.89
CA ASP A 81 -8.91 10.70 -6.10
C ASP A 81 -8.57 10.56 -4.61
N LEU A 82 -8.28 9.34 -4.14
CA LEU A 82 -7.88 9.12 -2.75
C LEU A 82 -6.53 9.80 -2.48
N ALA A 83 -6.51 10.71 -1.52
CA ALA A 83 -5.31 11.43 -1.14
C ALA A 83 -4.29 10.49 -0.46
N LEU A 84 -3.26 10.10 -1.20
CA LEU A 84 -2.14 9.30 -0.72
C LEU A 84 -0.93 10.21 -0.51
N ARG A 85 -0.31 10.10 0.67
CA ARG A 85 0.86 10.89 1.07
C ARG A 85 2.00 10.01 1.58
N PRO A 86 2.52 9.09 0.75
CA PRO A 86 3.65 8.26 1.14
C PRO A 86 4.88 9.12 1.44
N ILE A 87 5.53 8.86 2.57
CA ILE A 87 6.76 9.55 2.95
C ILE A 87 7.95 8.78 2.40
N GLY A 88 8.78 9.45 1.60
CA GLY A 88 9.95 8.82 1.00
C GLY A 88 10.80 9.80 0.19
N THR A 89 11.93 9.30 -0.31
CA THR A 89 12.84 10.09 -1.16
C THR A 89 12.18 10.44 -2.50
N PRO A 90 12.70 11.45 -3.24
CA PRO A 90 12.18 11.76 -4.59
C PRO A 90 12.17 10.55 -5.53
N PHE A 91 13.18 9.67 -5.45
CA PHE A 91 13.22 8.43 -6.24
C PHE A 91 12.11 7.46 -5.84
N GLN A 92 11.87 7.26 -4.54
CA GLN A 92 10.79 6.41 -4.05
C GLN A 92 9.42 6.95 -4.49
N GLN A 93 9.19 8.26 -4.37
CA GLN A 93 7.95 8.92 -4.83
C GLN A 93 7.70 8.67 -6.33
N MET A 94 8.74 8.81 -7.17
CA MET A 94 8.66 8.50 -8.59
C MET A 94 8.28 7.04 -8.85
N VAL A 95 8.92 6.10 -8.15
CA VAL A 95 8.61 4.66 -8.26
C VAL A 95 7.17 4.40 -7.84
N TRP A 96 6.72 4.94 -6.70
CA TRP A 96 5.37 4.73 -6.18
C TRP A 96 4.28 5.34 -7.08
N SER A 97 4.53 6.51 -7.67
CA SER A 97 3.64 7.06 -8.70
C SER A 97 3.54 6.16 -9.92
N GLY A 98 4.69 5.64 -10.39
CA GLY A 98 4.71 4.68 -11.51
C GLY A 98 3.99 3.36 -11.19
N LEU A 99 4.05 2.86 -9.96
CA LEU A 99 3.32 1.64 -9.58
C LEU A 99 1.81 1.78 -9.75
N ARG A 100 1.25 2.96 -9.50
CA ARG A 100 -0.19 3.24 -9.66
C ARG A 100 -0.67 3.19 -11.11
N THR A 101 0.23 3.28 -12.09
CA THR A 101 -0.13 3.17 -13.51
C THR A 101 -0.21 1.73 -14.02
N ILE A 102 0.23 0.74 -13.23
CA ILE A 102 0.10 -0.68 -13.60
C ILE A 102 -1.36 -1.09 -13.42
N PRO A 103 -2.07 -1.51 -14.47
CA PRO A 103 -3.48 -1.88 -14.36
C PRO A 103 -3.70 -3.08 -13.42
N ARG A 104 -4.90 -3.13 -12.83
CA ARG A 104 -5.36 -4.28 -12.04
C ARG A 104 -5.27 -5.57 -12.85
N GLY A 105 -4.87 -6.66 -12.21
CA GLY A 105 -4.72 -7.97 -12.84
C GLY A 105 -3.48 -8.13 -13.73
N GLN A 106 -2.75 -7.05 -14.01
CA GLN A 106 -1.50 -7.09 -14.78
C GLN A 106 -0.27 -7.12 -13.87
N THR A 107 0.80 -7.71 -14.38
CA THR A 107 2.09 -7.70 -13.70
C THR A 107 3.20 -7.27 -14.64
N LEU A 108 4.21 -6.59 -14.11
CA LEU A 108 5.45 -6.26 -14.81
C LEU A 108 6.64 -6.88 -14.07
N SER A 109 7.70 -7.24 -14.83
CA SER A 109 8.95 -7.56 -14.16
C SER A 109 9.61 -6.29 -13.61
N TYR A 110 10.46 -6.42 -12.56
CA TYR A 110 11.23 -5.28 -12.05
C TYR A 110 12.02 -4.58 -13.16
N GLN A 111 12.56 -5.34 -14.13
CA GLN A 111 13.28 -4.79 -15.27
C GLN A 111 12.35 -4.00 -16.19
N ALA A 112 11.21 -4.57 -16.58
CA ALA A 112 10.24 -3.89 -17.44
C ALA A 112 9.70 -2.63 -16.76
N PHE A 113 9.34 -2.73 -15.48
CA PHE A 113 8.84 -1.58 -14.72
C PHE A 113 9.90 -0.47 -14.58
N ALA A 114 11.18 -0.82 -14.31
CA ALA A 114 12.26 0.17 -14.29
C ALA A 114 12.39 0.91 -15.63
N SER A 115 12.23 0.19 -16.75
CA SER A 115 12.22 0.80 -18.08
C SER A 115 11.02 1.73 -18.30
N THR A 116 9.82 1.32 -17.87
CA THR A 116 8.58 2.12 -17.98
C THR A 116 8.71 3.46 -17.27
N ILE A 117 9.37 3.51 -16.11
CA ILE A 117 9.57 4.77 -15.35
C ILE A 117 10.84 5.54 -15.80
N GLY A 118 11.45 5.19 -16.94
CA GLY A 118 12.64 5.86 -17.47
C GLY A 118 13.93 5.62 -16.67
N ARG A 119 14.03 4.51 -15.95
CA ARG A 119 15.19 4.15 -15.11
C ARG A 119 15.66 2.71 -15.35
N PRO A 120 15.96 2.29 -16.60
CA PRO A 120 16.22 0.89 -16.95
C PRO A 120 17.41 0.26 -16.22
N SER A 121 18.40 1.07 -15.81
CA SER A 121 19.56 0.61 -15.04
C SER A 121 19.33 0.54 -13.52
N ALA A 122 18.22 1.07 -13.00
CA ALA A 122 17.96 1.22 -11.57
C ALA A 122 17.15 0.07 -10.95
N VAL A 123 17.16 -1.13 -11.52
CA VAL A 123 16.30 -2.27 -11.12
C VAL A 123 16.39 -2.60 -9.63
N ARG A 124 17.60 -2.61 -9.05
CA ARG A 124 17.79 -2.87 -7.61
C ARG A 124 17.20 -1.75 -6.75
N ALA A 125 17.38 -0.50 -7.16
CA ALA A 125 16.82 0.66 -6.45
C ALA A 125 15.28 0.67 -6.53
N VAL A 126 14.69 0.28 -7.67
CA VAL A 126 13.26 0.07 -7.85
C VAL A 126 12.74 -1.01 -6.91
N ALA A 127 13.42 -2.16 -6.83
CA ALA A 127 13.05 -3.23 -5.91
C ALA A 127 13.10 -2.77 -4.44
N SER A 128 14.12 -2.01 -4.06
CA SER A 128 14.21 -1.39 -2.74
C SER A 128 13.07 -0.40 -2.48
N ALA A 129 12.72 0.45 -3.45
CA ALA A 129 11.59 1.38 -3.33
C ALA A 129 10.25 0.62 -3.18
N CYS A 130 10.04 -0.48 -3.91
CA CYS A 130 8.87 -1.36 -3.73
C CYS A 130 8.82 -1.95 -2.31
N ALA A 131 9.95 -2.39 -1.75
CA ALA A 131 10.02 -2.95 -0.39
C ALA A 131 9.73 -1.89 0.70
N ASN A 132 10.05 -0.62 0.43
CA ASN A 132 9.79 0.50 1.33
C ASN A 132 8.38 1.11 1.18
N ASN A 133 7.54 0.58 0.28
CA ASN A 133 6.17 1.04 0.14
C ASN A 133 5.36 0.71 1.40
N ARG A 134 4.92 1.75 2.10
CA ARG A 134 4.07 1.63 3.30
C ARG A 134 2.57 1.75 3.01
N LEU A 135 2.18 1.97 1.73
CA LEU A 135 0.78 2.07 1.28
C LEU A 135 0.44 0.93 0.32
N GLY A 136 0.89 -0.29 0.63
CA GLY A 136 0.53 -1.48 -0.15
C GLY A 136 -0.98 -1.57 -0.39
N LEU A 137 -1.46 -2.36 -1.33
CA LEU A 137 -2.79 -2.33 -1.93
C LEU A 137 -3.05 -1.06 -2.76
N LEU A 138 -3.01 0.12 -2.14
CA LEU A 138 -3.30 1.43 -2.76
C LEU A 138 -2.18 1.89 -3.69
N ILE A 139 -0.94 1.53 -3.37
CA ILE A 139 0.21 1.62 -4.25
C ILE A 139 0.64 0.18 -4.57
N PRO A 140 0.27 -0.38 -5.72
CA PRO A 140 0.23 -1.82 -5.96
C PRO A 140 1.62 -2.43 -6.27
N CYS A 141 2.56 -2.37 -5.33
CA CYS A 141 3.89 -2.99 -5.49
C CYS A 141 3.83 -4.53 -5.62
N HIS A 142 2.70 -5.16 -5.27
CA HIS A 142 2.47 -6.59 -5.52
C HIS A 142 2.40 -6.94 -7.01
N ARG A 143 2.08 -5.98 -7.90
CA ARG A 143 2.04 -6.16 -9.36
C ARG A 143 3.42 -6.23 -10.01
N VAL A 144 4.51 -5.97 -9.26
CA VAL A 144 5.88 -6.12 -9.77
C VAL A 144 6.46 -7.44 -9.29
N VAL A 145 6.96 -8.25 -10.25
CA VAL A 145 7.46 -9.62 -10.06
C VAL A 145 8.88 -9.74 -10.61
N ARG A 146 9.55 -10.89 -10.44
CA ARG A 146 10.84 -11.13 -11.07
C ARG A 146 10.67 -11.49 -12.55
N SER A 147 11.75 -11.36 -13.33
CA SER A 147 11.75 -11.66 -14.77
C SER A 147 11.51 -13.14 -15.09
N ASP A 148 11.80 -14.04 -14.14
CA ASP A 148 11.51 -15.48 -14.23
C ASP A 148 10.06 -15.83 -13.82
N GLY A 149 9.22 -14.81 -13.52
CA GLY A 149 7.84 -14.96 -13.08
C GLY A 149 7.68 -15.26 -11.58
N SER A 150 8.75 -15.44 -10.82
CA SER A 150 8.67 -15.61 -9.37
C SER A 150 8.28 -14.29 -8.69
N LEU A 151 7.61 -14.38 -7.53
CA LEU A 151 6.95 -13.22 -6.91
C LEU A 151 7.92 -12.11 -6.46
N GLY A 152 9.17 -12.43 -6.16
CA GLY A 152 10.07 -11.48 -5.50
C GLY A 152 9.60 -11.16 -4.07
N GLY A 153 10.28 -10.21 -3.40
CA GLY A 153 9.93 -9.82 -2.03
C GLY A 153 8.57 -9.11 -1.93
N PHE A 154 7.96 -9.18 -0.75
CA PHE A 154 6.77 -8.40 -0.39
C PHE A 154 6.73 -8.15 1.11
N ARG A 155 6.41 -6.92 1.54
CA ARG A 155 6.48 -6.50 2.95
C ARG A 155 5.61 -7.37 3.88
N TRP A 156 4.45 -7.80 3.41
CA TRP A 156 3.49 -8.60 4.19
C TRP A 156 3.58 -10.10 3.92
N GLY A 157 4.69 -10.55 3.31
CA GLY A 157 4.95 -11.95 2.99
C GLY A 157 4.44 -12.38 1.61
N LEU A 158 5.06 -13.42 1.07
CA LEU A 158 4.78 -13.88 -0.30
C LEU A 158 3.38 -14.48 -0.44
N GLU A 159 2.84 -15.06 0.63
CA GLU A 159 1.49 -15.63 0.61
C GLU A 159 0.45 -14.56 0.33
N ARG A 160 0.50 -13.42 1.07
CA ARG A 160 -0.39 -12.29 0.80
C ARG A 160 -0.20 -11.70 -0.60
N LYS A 161 1.04 -11.64 -1.10
CA LYS A 161 1.29 -11.21 -2.48
C LYS A 161 0.58 -12.13 -3.49
N ARG A 162 0.66 -13.44 -3.29
CA ARG A 162 0.00 -14.44 -4.13
C ARG A 162 -1.52 -14.26 -4.11
N GLN A 163 -2.11 -14.09 -2.93
CA GLN A 163 -3.54 -13.87 -2.74
C GLN A 163 -4.02 -12.59 -3.45
N LEU A 164 -3.30 -11.47 -3.29
CA LEU A 164 -3.61 -10.21 -3.95
C LEU A 164 -3.63 -10.34 -5.48
N LEU A 165 -2.61 -10.98 -6.04
CA LEU A 165 -2.52 -11.22 -7.48
C LEU A 165 -3.62 -12.16 -7.98
N ALA A 166 -3.99 -13.18 -7.20
CA ALA A 166 -5.08 -14.07 -7.54
C ALA A 166 -6.43 -13.34 -7.55
N TRP A 167 -6.70 -12.51 -6.55
CA TRP A 167 -7.95 -11.72 -6.49
C TRP A 167 -8.05 -10.73 -7.66
N GLU A 168 -6.98 -10.05 -8.00
CA GLU A 168 -7.00 -9.08 -9.10
C GLU A 168 -7.20 -9.72 -10.48
N ARG A 169 -6.88 -11.03 -10.63
CA ARG A 169 -7.12 -11.76 -11.87
C ARG A 169 -8.54 -12.31 -12.00
N ALA A 170 -9.22 -12.50 -10.86
CA ALA A 170 -10.55 -13.06 -10.80
C ALA A 170 -11.68 -12.01 -10.91
N SER A 171 -11.32 -10.72 -10.95
CA SER A 171 -12.25 -9.58 -10.91
C SER A 171 -12.48 -8.99 -12.27
#